data_09fc98307be2e12fc364e03a794a27e4
#
_entry.id   09fc98307be2e12fc364e03a794a27e4
#
_cell.length_a   1.000
_cell.length_b   1.000
_cell.length_c   1.000
_cell.angle_alpha   90.00
_cell.angle_beta   90.00
_cell.angle_gamma   90.00
#
_symmetry.space_group_name_H-M   'P 1'
#
loop_
_entity.id
_entity.type
_entity.pdbx_description
1 polymer ?
#
loop_
_entity_poly.entity_id
_entity_poly.type
_entity_poly.pdbx_seq_one_letter_code
_entity_poly.pdbx_strand_id
1 'polypeptide(L)'
;MDVAGSVCVVTGGGNGIGAALARRFGAEGAAGVVVVDLDGEGAERVAASLPGSRGVALAGDVTDEALHAEAVRLAETRFGPVDLYASNAGIGAGEGMTASVEMWEAVWRVNVLAHVLAARAVLPSMLERGEGWLLQTASAAGLLLNLGDAAYTATKHAAVGFAEWLSATYRHRGIGVSCLCPMGVDTDMLRRASDSGTDGGLTGKVVTSAGNVLSPEEVAERVVEALAAERFLVLPHPEVTTFLAGKVADIDGWLAAMNRVQQKLEGSR
;
A
#
# COMPACT_ATOMS: atom_id res chain seq x y z
N MET A 1 2.05 17.68 -4.48
CA MET A 1 2.02 17.12 -5.83
C MET A 1 0.60 17.17 -6.37
N ASP A 2 0.40 17.68 -7.59
CA ASP A 2 -0.88 17.59 -8.30
C ASP A 2 -0.89 16.33 -9.17
N VAL A 3 -1.99 15.58 -9.12
CA VAL A 3 -2.18 14.38 -9.95
C VAL A 3 -2.62 14.77 -11.37
N ALA A 4 -3.24 15.93 -11.54
CA ALA A 4 -3.66 16.40 -12.86
C ALA A 4 -2.45 16.58 -13.80
N GLY A 5 -2.50 15.97 -14.98
CA GLY A 5 -1.42 15.99 -15.96
C GLY A 5 -0.25 15.06 -15.68
N SER A 6 -0.21 14.37 -14.53
CA SER A 6 0.88 13.47 -14.16
C SER A 6 0.76 12.08 -14.81
N VAL A 7 1.90 11.41 -14.99
CA VAL A 7 1.98 10.00 -15.41
C VAL A 7 2.17 9.13 -14.18
N CYS A 8 1.22 8.21 -13.97
CA CYS A 8 1.15 7.37 -12.77
C CYS A 8 1.39 5.89 -13.10
N VAL A 9 2.07 5.18 -12.20
CA VAL A 9 2.13 3.72 -12.17
C VAL A 9 1.52 3.24 -10.86
N VAL A 10 0.63 2.25 -10.91
CA VAL A 10 -0.03 1.67 -9.71
C VAL A 10 0.12 0.16 -9.73
N THR A 11 0.81 -0.42 -8.76
CA THR A 11 0.92 -1.87 -8.58
C THR A 11 -0.19 -2.41 -7.69
N GLY A 12 -0.63 -3.66 -7.94
CA GLY A 12 -1.84 -4.20 -7.31
C GLY A 12 -3.08 -3.41 -7.73
N GLY A 13 -3.08 -2.94 -8.99
CA GLY A 13 -4.08 -2.03 -9.52
C GLY A 13 -5.34 -2.71 -10.05
N GLY A 14 -5.39 -4.04 -10.08
CA GLY A 14 -6.52 -4.80 -10.61
C GLY A 14 -7.75 -4.86 -9.69
N ASN A 15 -7.56 -4.63 -8.37
CA ASN A 15 -8.65 -4.63 -7.40
C ASN A 15 -8.37 -3.74 -6.18
N GLY A 16 -9.34 -3.66 -5.25
CA GLY A 16 -9.21 -3.01 -3.95
C GLY A 16 -8.67 -1.58 -4.01
N ILE A 17 -7.75 -1.26 -3.10
CA ILE A 17 -7.16 0.10 -2.98
C ILE A 17 -6.46 0.51 -4.27
N GLY A 18 -5.68 -0.39 -4.89
CA GLY A 18 -4.95 -0.07 -6.12
C GLY A 18 -5.87 0.29 -7.28
N ALA A 19 -6.96 -0.45 -7.47
CA ALA A 19 -7.97 -0.14 -8.48
C ALA A 19 -8.65 1.22 -8.22
N ALA A 20 -8.96 1.51 -6.95
CA ALA A 20 -9.54 2.80 -6.56
C ALA A 20 -8.55 3.95 -6.79
N LEU A 21 -7.25 3.77 -6.46
CA LEU A 21 -6.20 4.74 -6.74
C LEU A 21 -6.09 5.02 -8.25
N ALA A 22 -6.01 3.96 -9.07
CA ALA A 22 -5.90 4.12 -10.52
C ALA A 22 -7.10 4.89 -11.10
N ARG A 23 -8.32 4.53 -10.70
CA ARG A 23 -9.54 5.25 -11.12
C ARG A 23 -9.55 6.69 -10.65
N ARG A 24 -9.18 6.92 -9.39
CA ARG A 24 -9.15 8.28 -8.82
C ARG A 24 -8.10 9.14 -9.53
N PHE A 25 -6.91 8.63 -9.82
CA PHE A 25 -5.90 9.37 -10.58
C PHE A 25 -6.38 9.70 -12.00
N GLY A 26 -7.05 8.75 -12.66
CA GLY A 26 -7.70 9.03 -13.95
C GLY A 26 -8.76 10.11 -13.87
N ALA A 27 -9.59 10.11 -12.81
CA ALA A 27 -10.64 11.11 -12.59
C ALA A 27 -10.07 12.49 -12.24
N GLU A 28 -8.93 12.59 -11.55
CA GLU A 28 -8.19 13.84 -11.30
C GLU A 28 -7.50 14.39 -12.56
N GLY A 29 -7.56 13.70 -13.67
CA GLY A 29 -7.00 14.17 -14.94
C GLY A 29 -5.52 13.80 -15.15
N ALA A 30 -5.03 12.70 -14.55
CA ALA A 30 -3.73 12.16 -14.88
C ALA A 30 -3.53 12.04 -16.39
N ALA A 31 -2.35 12.34 -16.92
CA ALA A 31 -2.02 12.19 -18.34
C ALA A 31 -2.06 10.72 -18.77
N GLY A 32 -1.66 9.82 -17.88
CA GLY A 32 -1.73 8.39 -18.10
C GLY A 32 -1.56 7.60 -16.81
N VAL A 33 -2.14 6.39 -16.75
CA VAL A 33 -2.01 5.46 -15.62
C VAL A 33 -1.65 4.08 -16.13
N VAL A 34 -0.51 3.56 -15.72
CA VAL A 34 -0.13 2.16 -15.91
C VAL A 34 -0.66 1.36 -14.73
N VAL A 35 -1.57 0.44 -15.00
CA VAL A 35 -2.20 -0.44 -14.01
C VAL A 35 -1.49 -1.78 -14.03
N VAL A 36 -0.72 -2.07 -12.99
CA VAL A 36 0.08 -3.30 -12.88
C VAL A 36 -0.59 -4.24 -11.89
N ASP A 37 -0.83 -5.49 -12.28
CA ASP A 37 -1.36 -6.53 -11.38
C ASP A 37 -0.92 -7.93 -11.86
N LEU A 38 -0.88 -8.88 -10.92
CA LEU A 38 -0.72 -10.30 -11.24
C LEU A 38 -1.99 -10.83 -11.97
N ASP A 39 -3.18 -10.32 -11.58
CA ASP A 39 -4.44 -10.52 -12.33
C ASP A 39 -4.49 -9.54 -13.52
N GLY A 40 -4.01 -10.03 -14.67
CA GLY A 40 -4.02 -9.25 -15.90
C GLY A 40 -5.41 -8.82 -16.35
N GLU A 41 -6.44 -9.67 -16.18
CA GLU A 41 -7.81 -9.32 -16.53
C GLU A 41 -8.35 -8.20 -15.61
N GLY A 42 -8.02 -8.24 -14.32
CA GLY A 42 -8.33 -7.18 -13.37
C GLY A 42 -7.70 -5.86 -13.77
N ALA A 43 -6.40 -5.88 -14.10
CA ALA A 43 -5.68 -4.71 -14.58
C ALA A 43 -6.30 -4.13 -15.86
N GLU A 44 -6.65 -4.98 -16.83
CA GLU A 44 -7.30 -4.57 -18.08
C GLU A 44 -8.66 -3.91 -17.84
N ARG A 45 -9.51 -4.52 -17.00
CA ARG A 45 -10.82 -3.93 -16.63
C ARG A 45 -10.68 -2.55 -16.00
N VAL A 46 -9.70 -2.38 -15.10
CA VAL A 46 -9.43 -1.08 -14.47
C VAL A 46 -8.89 -0.08 -15.48
N ALA A 47 -7.89 -0.44 -16.26
CA ALA A 47 -7.30 0.45 -17.27
C ALA A 47 -8.33 0.91 -18.29
N ALA A 48 -9.21 0.00 -18.78
CA ALA A 48 -10.29 0.34 -19.71
C ALA A 48 -11.37 1.24 -19.10
N SER A 49 -11.53 1.26 -17.78
CA SER A 49 -12.49 2.13 -17.09
C SER A 49 -12.03 3.59 -16.95
N LEU A 50 -10.76 3.88 -17.24
CA LEU A 50 -10.20 5.21 -17.04
C LEU A 50 -10.65 6.19 -18.14
N PRO A 51 -10.96 7.44 -17.81
CA PRO A 51 -11.43 8.42 -18.78
C PRO A 51 -10.42 8.69 -19.90
N GLY A 52 -10.91 8.87 -21.13
CA GLY A 52 -10.10 9.32 -22.25
C GLY A 52 -9.00 8.37 -22.69
N SER A 53 -9.17 7.05 -22.49
CA SER A 53 -8.18 6.02 -22.89
C SER A 53 -6.79 6.23 -22.26
N ARG A 54 -6.75 6.79 -21.07
CA ARG A 54 -5.51 7.10 -20.34
C ARG A 54 -4.98 5.92 -19.52
N GLY A 55 -5.64 4.78 -19.54
CA GLY A 55 -5.22 3.55 -18.86
C GLY A 55 -4.47 2.60 -19.79
N VAL A 56 -3.43 1.97 -19.27
CA VAL A 56 -2.80 0.81 -19.90
C VAL A 56 -2.51 -0.24 -18.83
N ALA A 57 -2.82 -1.50 -19.12
CA ALA A 57 -2.57 -2.61 -18.23
C ALA A 57 -1.21 -3.25 -18.49
N LEU A 58 -0.61 -3.76 -17.43
CA LEU A 58 0.57 -4.62 -17.47
C LEU A 58 0.39 -5.76 -16.48
N ALA A 59 0.28 -6.99 -16.98
CA ALA A 59 0.21 -8.19 -16.15
C ALA A 59 1.61 -8.63 -15.70
N GLY A 60 1.80 -8.95 -14.42
CA GLY A 60 3.06 -9.49 -13.94
C GLY A 60 3.21 -9.51 -12.42
N ASP A 61 4.25 -10.21 -11.97
CA ASP A 61 4.59 -10.37 -10.56
C ASP A 61 5.51 -9.22 -10.11
N VAL A 62 5.07 -8.44 -9.13
CA VAL A 62 5.86 -7.33 -8.55
C VAL A 62 7.15 -7.78 -7.87
N THR A 63 7.36 -9.07 -7.67
CA THR A 63 8.62 -9.61 -7.15
C THR A 63 9.69 -9.78 -8.22
N ASP A 64 9.33 -9.56 -9.51
CA ASP A 64 10.26 -9.55 -10.64
C ASP A 64 10.76 -8.11 -10.89
N GLU A 65 12.08 -7.91 -10.82
CA GLU A 65 12.70 -6.61 -11.08
C GLU A 65 12.43 -6.11 -12.52
N ALA A 66 12.36 -7.03 -13.49
CA ALA A 66 12.12 -6.68 -14.89
C ALA A 66 10.74 -6.08 -15.10
N LEU A 67 9.73 -6.48 -14.32
CA LEU A 67 8.37 -5.92 -14.40
C LEU A 67 8.36 -4.42 -14.12
N HIS A 68 9.09 -3.98 -13.10
CA HIS A 68 9.11 -2.55 -12.74
C HIS A 68 9.79 -1.71 -13.83
N ALA A 69 10.87 -2.22 -14.42
CA ALA A 69 11.52 -1.56 -15.54
C ALA A 69 10.58 -1.49 -16.76
N GLU A 70 9.83 -2.54 -17.03
CA GLU A 70 8.83 -2.56 -18.10
C GLU A 70 7.67 -1.60 -17.84
N ALA A 71 7.17 -1.52 -16.62
CA ALA A 71 6.12 -0.57 -16.23
C ALA A 71 6.55 0.89 -16.47
N VAL A 72 7.78 1.24 -16.09
CA VAL A 72 8.36 2.57 -16.37
C VAL A 72 8.48 2.80 -17.87
N ARG A 73 9.08 1.87 -18.60
CA ARG A 73 9.22 1.97 -20.07
C ARG A 73 7.87 2.10 -20.78
N LEU A 74 6.87 1.34 -20.35
CA LEU A 74 5.51 1.41 -20.89
C LEU A 74 4.87 2.79 -20.65
N ALA A 75 5.02 3.32 -19.44
CA ALA A 75 4.56 4.67 -19.09
C ALA A 75 5.23 5.73 -19.96
N GLU A 76 6.57 5.69 -20.06
CA GLU A 76 7.36 6.65 -20.85
C GLU A 76 7.00 6.61 -22.34
N THR A 77 6.79 5.41 -22.89
CA THR A 77 6.44 5.24 -24.31
C THR A 77 5.04 5.76 -24.63
N ARG A 78 4.11 5.62 -23.70
CA ARG A 78 2.68 5.90 -23.93
C ARG A 78 2.26 7.30 -23.50
N PHE A 79 2.86 7.84 -22.44
CA PHE A 79 2.36 9.04 -21.78
C PHE A 79 3.46 10.05 -21.44
N GLY A 80 4.69 9.62 -21.23
CA GLY A 80 5.81 10.43 -20.78
C GLY A 80 6.44 9.90 -19.48
N PRO A 81 7.42 10.62 -18.94
CA PRO A 81 8.15 10.20 -17.76
C PRO A 81 7.22 10.01 -16.56
N VAL A 82 7.52 9.01 -15.73
CA VAL A 82 6.71 8.70 -14.53
C VAL A 82 6.87 9.79 -13.49
N ASP A 83 5.76 10.40 -13.08
CA ASP A 83 5.72 11.42 -12.04
C ASP A 83 5.30 10.84 -10.68
N LEU A 84 4.44 9.82 -10.67
CA LEU A 84 3.97 9.13 -9.47
C LEU A 84 4.09 7.62 -9.62
N TYR A 85 4.85 6.98 -8.72
CA TYR A 85 4.87 5.52 -8.62
C TYR A 85 4.23 5.07 -7.32
N ALA A 86 3.07 4.40 -7.41
CA ALA A 86 2.34 3.85 -6.28
C ALA A 86 2.65 2.36 -6.11
N SER A 87 3.56 2.04 -5.19
CA SER A 87 3.84 0.68 -4.73
C SER A 87 2.73 0.26 -3.76
N ASN A 88 1.69 -0.38 -4.31
CA ASN A 88 0.49 -0.70 -3.55
C ASN A 88 0.26 -2.22 -3.42
N ALA A 89 0.78 -3.05 -4.30
CA ALA A 89 0.66 -4.50 -4.19
C ALA A 89 1.08 -5.01 -2.80
N GLY A 90 0.31 -5.93 -2.25
CA GLY A 90 0.59 -6.48 -0.93
C GLY A 90 -0.23 -7.74 -0.65
N ILE A 91 0.30 -8.61 0.21
CA ILE A 91 -0.36 -9.84 0.67
C ILE A 91 -0.23 -9.97 2.18
N GLY A 92 -1.15 -10.70 2.81
CA GLY A 92 -1.05 -11.17 4.19
C GLY A 92 -0.77 -12.66 4.24
N ALA A 93 -0.18 -13.14 5.33
CA ALA A 93 -0.05 -14.57 5.61
C ALA A 93 -1.35 -15.15 6.20
N GLY A 94 -2.06 -14.35 6.99
CA GLY A 94 -3.24 -14.78 7.73
C GLY A 94 -2.94 -15.79 8.85
N GLU A 95 -1.68 -15.90 9.24
CA GLU A 95 -1.18 -16.86 10.21
C GLU A 95 -0.15 -16.20 11.14
N GLY A 96 -0.10 -16.65 12.39
CA GLY A 96 0.89 -16.22 13.38
C GLY A 96 2.24 -16.93 13.19
N MET A 97 2.71 -17.58 14.25
CA MET A 97 3.98 -18.34 14.24
C MET A 97 3.88 -19.67 13.50
N THR A 98 2.70 -20.09 13.06
CA THR A 98 2.49 -21.31 12.28
C THR A 98 2.72 -21.11 10.77
N ALA A 99 2.83 -19.85 10.32
CA ALA A 99 3.18 -19.55 8.93
C ALA A 99 4.52 -20.17 8.55
N SER A 100 4.58 -20.83 7.40
CA SER A 100 5.80 -21.46 6.91
C SER A 100 6.87 -20.42 6.54
N VAL A 101 8.14 -20.84 6.47
CA VAL A 101 9.23 -19.96 6.04
C VAL A 101 8.99 -19.44 4.63
N GLU A 102 8.48 -20.28 3.74
CA GLU A 102 8.15 -19.91 2.36
C GLU A 102 7.06 -18.82 2.32
N MET A 103 6.07 -18.89 3.21
CA MET A 103 5.06 -17.85 3.34
C MET A 103 5.68 -16.53 3.85
N TRP A 104 6.57 -16.59 4.85
CA TRP A 104 7.31 -15.42 5.32
C TRP A 104 8.13 -14.78 4.19
N GLU A 105 8.81 -15.58 3.39
CA GLU A 105 9.58 -15.11 2.23
C GLU A 105 8.68 -14.47 1.18
N ALA A 106 7.54 -15.09 0.86
CA ALA A 106 6.59 -14.56 -0.10
C ALA A 106 6.04 -13.18 0.35
N VAL A 107 5.59 -13.08 1.61
CA VAL A 107 5.10 -11.81 2.19
C VAL A 107 6.20 -10.75 2.19
N TRP A 108 7.45 -11.12 2.50
CA TRP A 108 8.59 -10.20 2.47
C TRP A 108 8.88 -9.71 1.05
N ARG A 109 8.90 -10.60 0.07
CA ARG A 109 9.17 -10.24 -1.33
C ARG A 109 8.13 -9.27 -1.87
N VAL A 110 6.85 -9.52 -1.62
CA VAL A 110 5.77 -8.66 -2.11
C VAL A 110 5.68 -7.36 -1.32
N ASN A 111 5.67 -7.40 0.01
CA ASN A 111 5.38 -6.22 0.83
C ASN A 111 6.59 -5.30 1.06
N VAL A 112 7.81 -5.79 0.82
CA VAL A 112 9.04 -5.03 1.09
C VAL A 112 9.93 -4.92 -0.15
N LEU A 113 10.40 -6.06 -0.70
CA LEU A 113 11.34 -6.01 -1.81
C LEU A 113 10.73 -5.41 -3.07
N ALA A 114 9.45 -5.66 -3.38
CA ALA A 114 8.77 -5.06 -4.51
C ALA A 114 8.77 -3.51 -4.43
N HIS A 115 8.64 -2.94 -3.23
CA HIS A 115 8.74 -1.49 -3.02
C HIS A 115 10.16 -0.96 -3.32
N VAL A 116 11.18 -1.75 -2.94
CA VAL A 116 12.58 -1.42 -3.25
C VAL A 116 12.84 -1.49 -4.75
N LEU A 117 12.36 -2.55 -5.41
CA LEU A 117 12.52 -2.73 -6.87
C LEU A 117 11.83 -1.61 -7.65
N ALA A 118 10.62 -1.23 -7.25
CA ALA A 118 9.89 -0.10 -7.82
C ALA A 118 10.68 1.22 -7.70
N ALA A 119 11.19 1.51 -6.51
CA ALA A 119 12.01 2.72 -6.29
C ALA A 119 13.29 2.70 -7.15
N ARG A 120 13.99 1.55 -7.22
CA ARG A 120 15.18 1.40 -8.07
C ARG A 120 14.88 1.65 -9.55
N ALA A 121 13.73 1.22 -10.03
CA ALA A 121 13.35 1.38 -11.44
C ALA A 121 13.03 2.84 -11.80
N VAL A 122 12.41 3.62 -10.91
CA VAL A 122 11.90 4.95 -11.24
C VAL A 122 12.75 6.10 -10.75
N LEU A 123 13.48 5.93 -9.61
CA LEU A 123 14.28 7.00 -9.02
C LEU A 123 15.35 7.60 -9.94
N PRO A 124 16.08 6.85 -10.79
CA PRO A 124 17.08 7.45 -11.66
C PRO A 124 16.52 8.58 -12.53
N SER A 125 15.39 8.34 -13.23
CA SER A 125 14.71 9.33 -14.05
C SER A 125 14.16 10.50 -13.24
N MET A 126 13.52 10.23 -12.09
CA MET A 126 13.02 11.27 -11.19
C MET A 126 14.14 12.17 -10.66
N LEU A 127 15.29 11.59 -10.26
CA LEU A 127 16.43 12.32 -9.73
C LEU A 127 17.14 13.17 -10.79
N GLU A 128 17.16 12.72 -12.05
CA GLU A 128 17.69 13.48 -13.17
C GLU A 128 16.83 14.72 -13.46
N ARG A 129 15.51 14.58 -13.38
CA ARG A 129 14.55 15.68 -13.54
C ARG A 129 14.46 16.60 -12.32
N GLY A 130 14.87 16.11 -11.14
CA GLY A 130 14.71 16.83 -9.88
C GLY A 130 13.26 16.87 -9.38
N GLU A 131 12.39 15.97 -9.87
CA GLU A 131 10.97 15.89 -9.51
C GLU A 131 10.44 14.46 -9.61
N GLY A 132 9.50 14.10 -8.75
CA GLY A 132 8.81 12.83 -8.73
C GLY A 132 8.21 12.51 -7.37
N TRP A 133 7.32 11.52 -7.34
CA TRP A 133 6.64 11.13 -6.12
C TRP A 133 6.55 9.61 -5.99
N LEU A 134 6.84 9.10 -4.79
CA LEU A 134 6.68 7.71 -4.43
C LEU A 134 5.56 7.57 -3.39
N LEU A 135 4.51 6.82 -3.72
CA LEU A 135 3.46 6.43 -2.79
C LEU A 135 3.70 4.99 -2.35
N GLN A 136 3.95 4.78 -1.05
CA GLN A 136 4.22 3.47 -0.47
C GLN A 136 3.01 3.02 0.36
N THR A 137 2.31 1.97 -0.06
CA THR A 137 1.17 1.42 0.70
C THR A 137 1.67 0.46 1.77
N ALA A 138 1.84 0.98 2.98
CA ALA A 138 2.11 0.19 4.17
C ALA A 138 0.78 -0.32 4.80
N SER A 139 0.53 -0.02 6.05
CA SER A 139 -0.68 -0.32 6.83
C SER A 139 -0.57 0.33 8.20
N ALA A 140 -1.68 0.52 8.89
CA ALA A 140 -1.66 0.80 10.34
C ALA A 140 -0.90 -0.30 11.11
N ALA A 141 -0.86 -1.53 10.60
CA ALA A 141 -0.03 -2.62 11.12
C ALA A 141 1.47 -2.33 11.11
N GLY A 142 1.93 -1.42 10.24
CA GLY A 142 3.31 -0.95 10.19
C GLY A 142 3.66 0.11 11.24
N LEU A 143 2.66 0.71 11.87
CA LEU A 143 2.79 1.69 12.96
C LEU A 143 2.43 1.08 14.31
N LEU A 144 1.46 0.17 14.31
CA LEU A 144 0.92 -0.52 15.49
C LEU A 144 1.36 -1.98 15.50
N LEU A 145 0.44 -2.90 15.29
CA LEU A 145 0.62 -4.32 14.98
C LEU A 145 -0.69 -4.90 14.45
N ASN A 146 -0.62 -6.10 13.88
CA ASN A 146 -1.78 -6.87 13.47
C ASN A 146 -1.78 -8.21 14.18
N LEU A 147 -2.66 -8.37 15.18
CA LEU A 147 -2.82 -9.65 15.89
C LEU A 147 -3.25 -10.73 14.89
N GLY A 148 -2.65 -11.91 14.97
CA GLY A 148 -2.93 -13.03 14.08
C GLY A 148 -2.11 -13.07 12.78
N ASP A 149 -1.31 -12.04 12.45
CA ASP A 149 -0.44 -12.05 11.26
C ASP A 149 0.92 -11.42 11.55
N ALA A 150 1.86 -12.27 11.97
CA ALA A 150 3.19 -11.83 12.37
C ALA A 150 4.03 -11.36 11.17
N ALA A 151 3.99 -12.10 10.04
CA ALA A 151 4.73 -11.76 8.83
C ALA A 151 4.25 -10.42 8.22
N TYR A 152 2.94 -10.21 8.19
CA TYR A 152 2.36 -8.94 7.74
C TYR A 152 2.80 -7.78 8.64
N THR A 153 2.71 -7.95 9.97
CA THR A 153 3.15 -6.94 10.92
C THR A 153 4.61 -6.54 10.68
N ALA A 154 5.51 -7.51 10.61
CA ALA A 154 6.94 -7.26 10.41
C ALA A 154 7.21 -6.56 9.06
N THR A 155 6.58 -7.03 7.98
CA THR A 155 6.81 -6.47 6.64
C THR A 155 6.22 -5.07 6.49
N LYS A 156 5.10 -4.75 7.13
CA LYS A 156 4.51 -3.41 7.08
C LYS A 156 5.30 -2.40 7.91
N HIS A 157 5.96 -2.80 9.02
CA HIS A 157 6.95 -1.97 9.70
C HIS A 157 8.17 -1.70 8.81
N ALA A 158 8.67 -2.72 8.10
CA ALA A 158 9.76 -2.56 7.16
C ALA A 158 9.40 -1.59 6.01
N ALA A 159 8.18 -1.68 5.48
CA ALA A 159 7.70 -0.77 4.43
C ALA A 159 7.61 0.69 4.92
N VAL A 160 7.15 0.93 6.17
CA VAL A 160 7.18 2.28 6.78
C VAL A 160 8.62 2.78 6.90
N GLY A 161 9.52 1.98 7.48
CA GLY A 161 10.93 2.38 7.63
C GLY A 161 11.62 2.66 6.29
N PHE A 162 11.29 1.90 5.24
CA PHE A 162 11.80 2.17 3.89
C PHE A 162 11.24 3.49 3.32
N ALA A 163 9.96 3.76 3.49
CA ALA A 163 9.34 5.02 3.07
C ALA A 163 9.95 6.23 3.80
N GLU A 164 10.17 6.12 5.11
CA GLU A 164 10.85 7.15 5.92
C GLU A 164 12.26 7.41 5.42
N TRP A 165 13.03 6.34 5.15
CA TRP A 165 14.39 6.46 4.63
C TRP A 165 14.41 7.15 3.26
N LEU A 166 13.51 6.79 2.34
CA LEU A 166 13.39 7.44 1.03
C LEU A 166 13.09 8.94 1.18
N SER A 167 12.13 9.29 2.03
CA SER A 167 11.74 10.68 2.27
C SER A 167 12.91 11.50 2.85
N ALA A 168 13.56 10.98 3.89
CA ALA A 168 14.69 11.65 4.52
C ALA A 168 15.89 11.81 3.57
N THR A 169 16.09 10.83 2.68
CA THR A 169 17.26 10.79 1.79
C THR A 169 17.08 11.66 0.54
N TYR A 170 15.89 11.71 -0.06
CA TYR A 170 15.72 12.29 -1.39
C TYR A 170 14.85 13.55 -1.44
N ARG A 171 14.22 13.97 -0.34
CA ARG A 171 13.36 15.16 -0.32
C ARG A 171 14.10 16.42 -0.82
N HIS A 172 15.35 16.63 -0.44
CA HIS A 172 16.16 17.77 -0.88
C HIS A 172 16.53 17.73 -2.36
N ARG A 173 16.28 16.60 -3.03
CA ARG A 173 16.51 16.39 -4.46
C ARG A 173 15.20 16.44 -5.28
N GLY A 174 14.13 16.97 -4.70
CA GLY A 174 12.84 17.13 -5.35
C GLY A 174 11.95 15.87 -5.38
N ILE A 175 12.32 14.80 -4.64
CA ILE A 175 11.52 13.58 -4.60
C ILE A 175 10.61 13.59 -3.37
N GLY A 176 9.30 13.64 -3.61
CA GLY A 176 8.29 13.48 -2.58
C GLY A 176 8.03 12.01 -2.26
N VAL A 177 7.66 11.74 -1.01
CA VAL A 177 7.26 10.40 -0.57
C VAL A 177 6.04 10.50 0.32
N SER A 178 5.03 9.65 0.06
CA SER A 178 3.89 9.44 0.94
C SER A 178 3.79 7.98 1.35
N CYS A 179 3.51 7.74 2.63
CA CYS A 179 3.31 6.41 3.21
C CYS A 179 1.85 6.25 3.62
N LEU A 180 1.10 5.45 2.87
CA LEU A 180 -0.30 5.16 3.13
C LEU A 180 -0.42 4.05 4.17
N CYS A 181 -1.03 4.35 5.31
CA CYS A 181 -1.20 3.43 6.45
C CYS A 181 -2.68 3.26 6.82
N PRO A 182 -3.48 2.54 6.02
CA PRO A 182 -4.88 2.29 6.32
C PRO A 182 -5.04 1.22 7.41
N MET A 183 -6.17 1.25 8.12
CA MET A 183 -6.71 0.13 8.92
C MET A 183 -7.63 -0.74 8.05
N GLY A 184 -8.87 -0.98 8.52
CA GLY A 184 -9.85 -1.79 7.81
C GLY A 184 -10.33 -1.12 6.52
N VAL A 185 -10.13 -1.77 5.39
CA VAL A 185 -10.66 -1.35 4.09
C VAL A 185 -11.39 -2.52 3.45
N ASP A 186 -12.60 -2.28 2.93
CA ASP A 186 -13.44 -3.32 2.31
C ASP A 186 -12.83 -3.82 0.99
N THR A 187 -11.94 -4.78 1.13
CA THR A 187 -11.20 -5.42 0.04
C THR A 187 -11.31 -6.93 0.14
N ASP A 188 -10.98 -7.63 -0.94
CA ASP A 188 -10.89 -9.09 -0.94
C ASP A 188 -9.89 -9.61 0.11
N MET A 189 -8.83 -8.86 0.37
CA MET A 189 -7.85 -9.20 1.41
C MET A 189 -8.52 -9.25 2.80
N LEU A 190 -9.31 -8.23 3.17
CA LEU A 190 -10.00 -8.19 4.45
C LEU A 190 -11.10 -9.26 4.53
N ARG A 191 -11.85 -9.46 3.45
CA ARG A 191 -12.89 -10.51 3.39
C ARG A 191 -12.30 -11.91 3.60
N ARG A 192 -11.22 -12.25 2.88
CA ARG A 192 -10.50 -13.53 3.05
C ARG A 192 -9.94 -13.70 4.46
N ALA A 193 -9.37 -12.65 5.03
CA ALA A 193 -8.89 -12.68 6.41
C ALA A 193 -10.03 -12.93 7.42
N SER A 194 -11.22 -12.39 7.18
CA SER A 194 -12.39 -12.58 8.05
C SER A 194 -13.00 -13.98 7.94
N ASP A 195 -12.94 -14.61 6.78
CA ASP A 195 -13.51 -15.92 6.49
C ASP A 195 -12.58 -17.09 6.86
N SER A 196 -11.30 -16.82 7.10
CA SER A 196 -10.35 -17.88 7.44
C SER A 196 -10.61 -18.42 8.85
N GLY A 197 -10.78 -19.74 8.96
CA GLY A 197 -10.95 -20.45 10.24
C GLY A 197 -9.68 -20.57 11.10
N THR A 198 -8.60 -19.96 10.64
CA THR A 198 -7.28 -19.92 11.28
C THR A 198 -7.07 -18.61 12.07
N ASP A 199 -5.84 -18.33 12.49
CA ASP A 199 -5.47 -17.05 13.14
C ASP A 199 -5.81 -15.82 12.27
N GLY A 200 -5.96 -15.98 10.96
CA GLY A 200 -6.46 -14.94 10.06
C GLY A 200 -7.89 -14.47 10.37
N GLY A 201 -8.78 -15.34 10.88
CA GLY A 201 -10.10 -14.91 11.40
C GLY A 201 -9.99 -13.99 12.61
N LEU A 202 -8.90 -14.10 13.38
CA LEU A 202 -8.57 -13.17 14.44
C LEU A 202 -8.22 -11.78 13.86
N THR A 203 -7.38 -11.73 12.83
CA THR A 203 -7.02 -10.51 12.11
C THR A 203 -8.24 -9.72 11.64
N GLY A 204 -9.18 -10.38 10.96
CA GLY A 204 -10.41 -9.74 10.49
C GLY A 204 -11.24 -9.15 11.64
N LYS A 205 -11.41 -9.89 12.75
CA LYS A 205 -12.14 -9.42 13.94
C LYS A 205 -11.46 -8.22 14.61
N VAL A 206 -10.14 -8.24 14.73
CA VAL A 206 -9.37 -7.12 15.32
C VAL A 206 -9.58 -5.86 14.47
N VAL A 207 -9.36 -5.97 13.17
CA VAL A 207 -9.45 -4.85 12.24
C VAL A 207 -10.87 -4.24 12.23
N THR A 208 -11.91 -5.08 12.16
CA THR A 208 -13.30 -4.61 12.13
C THR A 208 -13.81 -4.09 13.48
N SER A 209 -13.19 -4.49 14.60
CA SER A 209 -13.55 -3.99 15.93
C SER A 209 -12.78 -2.73 16.35
N ALA A 210 -11.69 -2.42 15.68
CA ALA A 210 -10.80 -1.31 16.04
C ALA A 210 -11.23 0.04 15.48
N GLY A 211 -12.11 0.07 14.47
CA GLY A 211 -12.59 1.30 13.83
C GLY A 211 -13.53 1.00 12.67
N ASN A 212 -13.88 2.04 11.94
CA ASN A 212 -14.71 1.91 10.74
C ASN A 212 -13.94 1.17 9.64
N VAL A 213 -14.69 0.39 8.85
CA VAL A 213 -14.16 -0.17 7.59
C VAL A 213 -14.50 0.81 6.47
N LEU A 214 -13.46 1.38 5.85
CA LEU A 214 -13.61 2.33 4.74
C LEU A 214 -13.73 1.59 3.41
N SER A 215 -14.37 2.24 2.43
CA SER A 215 -14.29 1.78 1.04
C SER A 215 -12.90 2.10 0.44
N PRO A 216 -12.45 1.34 -0.58
CA PRO A 216 -11.25 1.68 -1.32
C PRO A 216 -11.28 3.09 -1.92
N GLU A 217 -12.45 3.57 -2.33
CA GLU A 217 -12.68 4.89 -2.89
C GLU A 217 -12.43 6.00 -1.87
N GLU A 218 -12.90 5.85 -0.63
CA GLU A 218 -12.62 6.79 0.46
C GLU A 218 -11.12 6.86 0.76
N VAL A 219 -10.42 5.72 0.72
CA VAL A 219 -8.95 5.69 0.89
C VAL A 219 -8.26 6.44 -0.25
N ALA A 220 -8.67 6.21 -1.50
CA ALA A 220 -8.09 6.89 -2.66
C ALA A 220 -8.30 8.41 -2.62
N GLU A 221 -9.46 8.87 -2.11
CA GLU A 221 -9.71 10.29 -1.88
C GLU A 221 -8.73 10.90 -0.88
N ARG A 222 -8.53 10.25 0.28
CA ARG A 222 -7.55 10.69 1.28
C ARG A 222 -6.12 10.71 0.75
N VAL A 223 -5.79 9.80 -0.16
CA VAL A 223 -4.48 9.79 -0.83
C VAL A 223 -4.30 11.03 -1.69
N VAL A 224 -5.27 11.37 -2.55
CA VAL A 224 -5.17 12.57 -3.41
C VAL A 224 -5.07 13.84 -2.58
N GLU A 225 -5.88 13.99 -1.52
CA GLU A 225 -5.78 15.10 -0.57
C GLU A 225 -4.37 15.20 0.07
N ALA A 226 -3.79 14.06 0.43
CA ALA A 226 -2.47 14.01 1.05
C ALA A 226 -1.35 14.33 0.07
N LEU A 227 -1.45 13.85 -1.19
CA LEU A 227 -0.51 14.19 -2.26
C LEU A 227 -0.52 15.69 -2.55
N ALA A 228 -1.71 16.31 -2.66
CA ALA A 228 -1.86 17.74 -2.87
C ALA A 228 -1.26 18.56 -1.71
N ALA A 229 -1.39 18.08 -0.48
CA ALA A 229 -0.83 18.69 0.73
C ALA A 229 0.63 18.27 1.01
N GLU A 230 1.26 17.48 0.13
CA GLU A 230 2.62 16.94 0.27
C GLU A 230 2.89 16.24 1.61
N ARG A 231 1.90 15.54 2.15
CA ARG A 231 2.02 14.82 3.42
C ARG A 231 2.77 13.52 3.24
N PHE A 232 3.71 13.27 4.16
CA PHE A 232 4.39 11.98 4.23
C PHE A 232 3.45 10.88 4.73
N LEU A 233 2.86 11.05 5.93
CA LEU A 233 2.02 10.03 6.53
C LEU A 233 0.54 10.24 6.14
N VAL A 234 -0.03 9.26 5.46
CA VAL A 234 -1.43 9.25 5.03
C VAL A 234 -2.22 8.27 5.88
N LEU A 235 -3.04 8.80 6.77
CA LEU A 235 -3.87 8.03 7.71
C LEU A 235 -5.35 8.22 7.35
N PRO A 236 -5.94 7.33 6.55
CA PRO A 236 -7.37 7.41 6.23
C PRO A 236 -8.26 7.28 7.48
N HIS A 237 -7.78 6.57 8.50
CA HIS A 237 -8.45 6.35 9.78
C HIS A 237 -7.80 7.24 10.84
N PRO A 238 -8.47 8.30 11.29
CA PRO A 238 -7.88 9.24 12.24
C PRO A 238 -7.53 8.63 13.61
N GLU A 239 -8.19 7.54 13.99
CA GLU A 239 -7.95 6.79 15.22
C GLU A 239 -6.50 6.28 15.34
N VAL A 240 -5.86 5.98 14.19
CA VAL A 240 -4.47 5.48 14.15
C VAL A 240 -3.52 6.46 14.83
N THR A 241 -3.76 7.77 14.68
CA THR A 241 -2.95 8.81 15.36
C THR A 241 -3.02 8.67 16.88
N THR A 242 -4.22 8.45 17.43
CA THR A 242 -4.42 8.27 18.87
C THR A 242 -3.77 6.98 19.36
N PHE A 243 -3.94 5.89 18.63
CA PHE A 243 -3.33 4.60 18.99
C PHE A 243 -1.80 4.66 18.94
N LEU A 244 -1.24 5.30 17.93
CA LEU A 244 0.20 5.48 17.81
C LEU A 244 0.77 6.34 18.93
N ALA A 245 0.10 7.44 19.26
CA ALA A 245 0.50 8.30 20.39
C ALA A 245 0.49 7.53 21.71
N GLY A 246 -0.53 6.71 21.97
CA GLY A 246 -0.60 5.85 23.13
C GLY A 246 0.52 4.79 23.18
N LYS A 247 0.82 4.16 22.02
CA LYS A 247 1.93 3.20 21.90
C LYS A 247 3.28 3.82 22.22
N VAL A 248 3.53 5.04 21.72
CA VAL A 248 4.80 5.75 21.94
C VAL A 248 4.93 6.25 23.38
N ALA A 249 3.83 6.69 24.00
CA ALA A 249 3.83 7.20 25.37
C ALA A 249 4.12 6.11 26.42
N ASP A 250 3.60 4.89 26.23
CA ASP A 250 3.78 3.74 27.13
C ASP A 250 3.71 2.44 26.33
N ILE A 251 4.85 1.99 25.83
CA ILE A 251 4.93 0.76 25.00
C ILE A 251 4.57 -0.49 25.82
N ASP A 252 4.97 -0.57 27.06
CA ASP A 252 4.72 -1.76 27.91
C ASP A 252 3.24 -1.88 28.26
N GLY A 253 2.61 -0.77 28.67
CA GLY A 253 1.17 -0.71 28.92
C GLY A 253 0.34 -0.98 27.66
N TRP A 254 0.79 -0.49 26.50
CA TRP A 254 0.16 -0.76 25.24
C TRP A 254 0.24 -2.24 24.83
N LEU A 255 1.42 -2.89 24.98
CA LEU A 255 1.59 -4.33 24.73
C LEU A 255 0.73 -5.17 25.69
N ALA A 256 0.66 -4.79 26.96
CA ALA A 256 -0.23 -5.45 27.92
C ALA A 256 -1.72 -5.32 27.53
N ALA A 257 -2.13 -4.17 26.95
CA ALA A 257 -3.47 -3.99 26.44
C ALA A 257 -3.74 -4.87 25.21
N MET A 258 -2.79 -4.95 24.25
CA MET A 258 -2.90 -5.82 23.08
C MET A 258 -2.97 -7.30 23.47
N ASN A 259 -2.21 -7.73 24.49
CA ASN A 259 -2.30 -9.09 25.02
C ASN A 259 -3.69 -9.40 25.60
N ARG A 260 -4.32 -8.44 26.32
CA ARG A 260 -5.71 -8.62 26.78
C ARG A 260 -6.71 -8.73 25.61
N VAL A 261 -6.50 -7.98 24.54
CA VAL A 261 -7.33 -8.10 23.32
C VAL A 261 -7.18 -9.50 22.72
N GLN A 262 -5.94 -10.00 22.59
CA GLN A 262 -5.65 -11.35 22.10
C GLN A 262 -6.38 -12.42 22.92
N GLN A 263 -6.25 -12.38 24.27
CA GLN A 263 -6.91 -13.33 25.17
C GLN A 263 -8.43 -13.31 25.04
N LYS A 264 -9.02 -12.11 24.95
CA LYS A 264 -10.47 -11.96 24.77
C LYS A 264 -10.97 -12.59 23.47
N LEU A 265 -10.23 -12.42 22.39
CA LEU A 265 -10.59 -12.94 21.07
C LEU A 265 -10.41 -14.46 20.98
N GLU A 266 -9.41 -15.02 21.67
CA GLU A 266 -9.20 -16.48 21.76
C GLU A 266 -10.27 -17.14 22.66
N GLY A 267 -10.66 -16.50 23.75
CA GLY A 267 -11.70 -16.99 24.67
C GLY A 267 -13.13 -16.89 24.11
N SER A 268 -13.31 -16.27 22.95
CA SER A 268 -14.59 -16.13 22.24
C SER A 268 -14.78 -17.20 21.17
N ARG A 269 -13.90 -18.22 21.12
CA ARG A 269 -13.94 -19.37 20.19
C ARG A 269 -14.80 -20.49 20.75
#